data_41c287c32cbc1fcfecb0dc4ce9958a2f
#
_entry.id   41c287c32cbc1fcfecb0dc4ce9958a2f
#
_cell.length_a   1.000
_cell.length_b   1.000
_cell.length_c   1.000
_cell.angle_alpha   90.00
_cell.angle_beta   90.00
_cell.angle_gamma   90.00
#
_symmetry.space_group_name_H-M   'P 1'
#
loop_
_entity.id
_entity.type
_entity.pdbx_description
1 polymer ?
#
loop_
_entity_poly.entity_id
_entity_poly.type
_entity_poly.pdbx_seq_one_letter_code
_entity_poly.pdbx_strand_id
1 'polypeptide(L)'
;MTEPAVKYRLIKTEKHTGARLGEIITPHGTFPTPMFMPVGTLATVKSMSPEELDEMGANIILSNTYHLWLRPGADIVDEAGKLHNFMNWKKGILTDSGGFQVFSLSDMRRIEEEGVHFRNHLNGSKLFLSPEISIDVQNKLGADIIMSFDECPDFHHTHDYVKNSIARTTRWAERGLKAHKSPDTQALFGILQGAGYKDLRIAHAKDMISLDFPGYSI
;
A
#
# COMPACT_ATOMS: atom_id res chain seq x y z
N MET A 1 23.12 6.76 5.97
CA MET A 1 21.80 6.24 5.58
C MET A 1 20.95 6.34 6.82
N THR A 2 19.81 7.01 6.77
CA THR A 2 18.82 7.03 7.86
C THR A 2 18.26 5.64 8.05
N GLU A 3 18.02 5.24 9.28
CA GLU A 3 17.35 3.94 9.55
C GLU A 3 15.93 3.98 8.99
N PRO A 4 15.43 2.86 8.42
CA PRO A 4 14.07 2.82 7.87
C PRO A 4 13.03 3.05 8.99
N ALA A 5 11.95 3.77 8.66
CA ALA A 5 10.85 4.08 9.59
C ALA A 5 10.18 2.81 10.17
N VAL A 6 10.19 1.73 9.42
CA VAL A 6 9.62 0.44 9.83
C VAL A 6 10.70 -0.63 9.79
N LYS A 7 10.77 -1.45 10.85
CA LYS A 7 11.72 -2.55 10.98
C LYS A 7 10.99 -3.84 11.33
N TYR A 8 11.57 -4.97 10.93
CA TYR A 8 11.09 -6.29 11.31
C TYR A 8 12.12 -7.03 12.17
N ARG A 9 11.68 -7.61 13.27
CA ARG A 9 12.50 -8.46 14.14
C ARG A 9 11.95 -9.88 14.17
N LEU A 10 12.69 -10.84 13.62
CA LEU A 10 12.37 -12.25 13.72
C LEU A 10 12.68 -12.76 15.14
N ILE A 11 11.69 -13.34 15.81
CA ILE A 11 11.83 -13.93 17.15
C ILE A 11 12.06 -15.43 17.04
N LYS A 12 11.25 -16.13 16.23
CA LYS A 12 11.30 -17.58 16.12
C LYS A 12 10.81 -18.05 14.75
N THR A 13 11.45 -19.07 14.23
CA THR A 13 10.95 -19.84 13.08
C THR A 13 10.58 -21.24 13.55
N GLU A 14 9.38 -21.72 13.20
CA GLU A 14 8.93 -23.08 13.45
C GLU A 14 9.67 -24.04 12.49
N LYS A 15 10.14 -25.18 13.03
CA LYS A 15 11.10 -26.07 12.31
C LYS A 15 10.46 -26.89 11.18
N HIS A 16 9.17 -27.20 11.28
CA HIS A 16 8.50 -28.11 10.33
C HIS A 16 7.79 -27.35 9.20
N THR A 17 7.15 -26.24 9.54
CA THR A 17 6.34 -25.45 8.59
C THR A 17 7.06 -24.22 8.07
N GLY A 18 8.12 -23.78 8.75
CA GLY A 18 8.80 -22.52 8.45
C GLY A 18 7.99 -21.28 8.89
N ALA A 19 6.89 -21.44 9.64
CA ALA A 19 6.12 -20.31 10.18
C ALA A 19 6.99 -19.43 11.06
N ARG A 20 6.81 -18.11 10.96
CA ARG A 20 7.66 -17.12 11.64
C ARG A 20 6.84 -16.34 12.66
N LEU A 21 7.33 -16.30 13.88
CA LEU A 21 6.91 -15.34 14.91
C LEU A 21 7.91 -14.18 14.89
N GLY A 22 7.42 -12.97 14.85
CA GLY A 22 8.27 -11.77 14.84
C GLY A 22 7.55 -10.56 15.37
N GLU A 23 8.17 -9.42 15.20
CA GLU A 23 7.61 -8.11 15.53
C GLU A 23 7.89 -7.13 14.40
N ILE A 24 6.91 -6.30 14.12
CA ILE A 24 7.06 -5.12 13.28
C ILE A 24 7.14 -3.89 14.17
N ILE A 25 8.16 -3.08 13.97
CA ILE A 25 8.45 -1.87 14.74
C ILE A 25 8.13 -0.68 13.81
N THR A 26 7.20 0.17 14.22
CA THR A 26 6.76 1.36 13.47
C THR A 26 6.91 2.60 14.34
N PRO A 27 6.78 3.83 13.80
CA PRO A 27 6.74 5.06 14.60
C PRO A 27 5.64 5.07 15.67
N HIS A 28 4.55 4.29 15.48
CA HIS A 28 3.41 4.23 16.39
C HIS A 28 3.38 2.97 17.28
N GLY A 29 4.48 2.22 17.34
CA GLY A 29 4.60 1.10 18.25
C GLY A 29 5.25 -0.15 17.67
N THR A 30 5.39 -1.16 18.56
CA THR A 30 5.92 -2.49 18.21
C THR A 30 4.80 -3.51 18.32
N PHE A 31 4.57 -4.28 17.26
CA PHE A 31 3.42 -5.18 17.15
C PHE A 31 3.86 -6.59 16.77
N PRO A 32 3.26 -7.63 17.37
CA PRO A 32 3.57 -9.02 17.04
C PRO A 32 3.12 -9.39 15.64
N THR A 33 3.86 -10.28 14.99
CA THR A 33 3.50 -10.85 13.68
C THR A 33 3.55 -12.39 13.75
N PRO A 34 2.68 -13.09 12.99
CA PRO A 34 1.69 -12.58 12.04
C PRO A 34 0.49 -11.91 12.72
N MET A 35 -0.18 -11.00 12.01
CA MET A 35 -1.40 -10.34 12.49
C MET A 35 -2.38 -10.13 11.34
N PHE A 36 -3.67 -10.04 11.67
CA PHE A 36 -4.69 -9.55 10.75
C PHE A 36 -4.78 -8.02 10.84
N MET A 37 -4.96 -7.36 9.70
CA MET A 37 -5.14 -5.91 9.60
C MET A 37 -6.60 -5.61 9.21
N PRO A 38 -7.45 -5.11 10.12
CA PRO A 38 -8.80 -4.69 9.79
C PRO A 38 -8.81 -3.57 8.74
N VAL A 39 -9.77 -3.61 7.82
CA VAL A 39 -9.85 -2.63 6.74
C VAL A 39 -10.72 -1.44 7.14
N GLY A 40 -10.09 -0.26 7.17
CA GLY A 40 -10.72 1.03 7.45
C GLY A 40 -10.79 1.90 6.19
N THR A 41 -11.71 1.59 5.27
CA THR A 41 -11.75 2.15 3.91
C THR A 41 -11.80 3.68 3.86
N LEU A 42 -12.66 4.32 4.64
CA LEU A 42 -12.82 5.78 4.70
C LEU A 42 -12.40 6.31 6.09
N ALA A 43 -11.21 5.95 6.51
CA ALA A 43 -10.67 6.26 7.85
C ALA A 43 -11.57 5.72 8.99
N THR A 44 -12.28 4.62 8.74
CA THR A 44 -13.07 3.93 9.75
C THR A 44 -13.24 2.46 9.39
N VAL A 45 -13.11 1.56 10.35
CA VAL A 45 -13.52 0.17 10.22
C VAL A 45 -15.04 0.13 10.39
N LYS A 46 -15.73 -0.34 9.36
CA LYS A 46 -17.21 -0.28 9.33
C LYS A 46 -17.82 -0.98 10.54
N SER A 47 -18.71 -0.25 11.23
CA SER A 47 -19.47 -0.70 12.41
C SER A 47 -18.63 -0.98 13.66
N MET A 48 -17.40 -0.44 13.74
CA MET A 48 -16.52 -0.58 14.90
C MET A 48 -15.86 0.76 15.26
N SER A 49 -15.82 1.06 16.55
CA SER A 49 -15.07 2.21 17.08
C SER A 49 -13.58 1.87 17.23
N PRO A 50 -12.71 2.90 17.31
CA PRO A 50 -11.29 2.67 17.62
C PRO A 50 -11.06 1.93 18.96
N GLU A 51 -11.90 2.20 19.95
CA GLU A 51 -11.84 1.56 21.26
C GLU A 51 -12.17 0.07 21.16
N GLU A 52 -13.24 -0.30 20.45
CA GLU A 52 -13.60 -1.71 20.20
C GLU A 52 -12.50 -2.46 19.45
N LEU A 53 -11.86 -1.81 18.46
CA LEU A 53 -10.71 -2.39 17.76
C LEU A 53 -9.50 -2.60 18.67
N ASP A 54 -9.27 -1.68 19.60
CA ASP A 54 -8.20 -1.79 20.59
C ASP A 54 -8.48 -2.95 21.57
N GLU A 55 -9.69 -3.05 22.09
CA GLU A 55 -10.13 -4.16 22.96
C GLU A 55 -10.03 -5.53 22.29
N MET A 56 -10.29 -5.60 20.97
CA MET A 56 -10.12 -6.82 20.18
C MET A 56 -8.66 -7.16 19.88
N GLY A 57 -7.72 -6.28 20.23
CA GLY A 57 -6.29 -6.49 20.01
C GLY A 57 -5.83 -6.17 18.58
N ALA A 58 -6.57 -5.37 17.81
CA ALA A 58 -6.08 -4.87 16.53
C ALA A 58 -4.83 -4.00 16.75
N ASN A 59 -3.81 -4.19 15.89
CA ASN A 59 -2.52 -3.52 16.03
C ASN A 59 -2.23 -2.59 14.86
N ILE A 60 -2.56 -3.00 13.64
CA ILE A 60 -2.41 -2.20 12.43
C ILE A 60 -3.74 -2.21 11.69
N ILE A 61 -4.19 -1.03 11.23
CA ILE A 61 -5.38 -0.87 10.41
C ILE A 61 -4.93 -0.56 8.98
N LEU A 62 -5.58 -1.18 7.98
CA LEU A 62 -5.39 -0.85 6.59
C LEU A 62 -6.42 0.20 6.16
N SER A 63 -5.98 1.29 5.53
CA SER A 63 -6.84 2.31 4.92
C SER A 63 -6.60 2.41 3.41
N ASN A 64 -7.65 2.74 2.65
CA ASN A 64 -7.58 2.74 1.19
C ASN A 64 -7.29 4.15 0.64
N THR A 65 -6.13 4.31 0.02
CA THR A 65 -5.66 5.57 -0.59
C THR A 65 -6.65 6.14 -1.59
N TYR A 66 -7.15 5.32 -2.52
CA TYR A 66 -8.10 5.74 -3.55
C TYR A 66 -9.35 6.39 -2.95
N HIS A 67 -9.97 5.76 -1.95
CA HIS A 67 -11.20 6.26 -1.35
C HIS A 67 -10.97 7.55 -0.56
N LEU A 68 -9.89 7.62 0.20
CA LEU A 68 -9.54 8.82 0.98
C LEU A 68 -9.11 9.98 0.10
N TRP A 69 -8.44 9.73 -1.02
CA TRP A 69 -8.10 10.74 -2.02
C TRP A 69 -9.35 11.37 -2.63
N LEU A 70 -10.38 10.56 -2.94
CA LEU A 70 -11.63 11.06 -3.50
C LEU A 70 -12.52 11.73 -2.44
N ARG A 71 -12.52 11.21 -1.22
CA ARG A 71 -13.38 11.72 -0.15
C ARG A 71 -12.84 11.29 1.23
N PRO A 72 -12.53 12.23 2.14
CA PRO A 72 -12.76 13.69 2.05
C PRO A 72 -11.75 14.44 1.17
N GLY A 73 -10.65 13.82 0.78
CA GLY A 73 -9.50 14.41 0.12
C GLY A 73 -8.27 14.37 1.04
N ALA A 74 -7.08 14.12 0.45
CA ALA A 74 -5.85 13.96 1.21
C ALA A 74 -5.44 15.24 1.97
N ASP A 75 -5.71 16.42 1.39
CA ASP A 75 -5.40 17.70 2.02
C ASP A 75 -6.20 17.92 3.33
N ILE A 76 -7.48 17.55 3.34
CA ILE A 76 -8.31 17.62 4.55
C ILE A 76 -7.79 16.70 5.65
N VAL A 77 -7.35 15.49 5.29
CA VAL A 77 -6.76 14.54 6.25
C VAL A 77 -5.42 15.05 6.79
N ASP A 78 -4.60 15.65 5.93
CA ASP A 78 -3.31 16.24 6.34
C ASP A 78 -3.52 17.43 7.31
N GLU A 79 -4.43 18.35 6.99
CA GLU A 79 -4.82 19.47 7.86
C GLU A 79 -5.41 19.02 9.21
N ALA A 80 -6.11 17.88 9.24
CA ALA A 80 -6.62 17.25 10.46
C ALA A 80 -5.54 16.53 11.30
N GLY A 81 -4.28 16.60 10.90
CA GLY A 81 -3.15 15.98 11.58
C GLY A 81 -2.94 14.52 11.19
N LYS A 82 -3.20 14.20 9.92
CA LYS A 82 -3.01 12.89 9.26
C LYS A 82 -4.00 11.82 9.77
N LEU A 83 -3.92 10.61 9.21
CA LEU A 83 -4.87 9.53 9.51
C LEU A 83 -4.94 9.18 11.00
N HIS A 84 -3.83 9.14 11.71
CA HIS A 84 -3.80 8.79 13.13
C HIS A 84 -4.70 9.70 13.97
N ASN A 85 -4.63 11.02 13.75
CA ASN A 85 -5.50 11.97 14.44
C ASN A 85 -6.93 11.97 13.87
N PHE A 86 -7.05 11.89 12.54
CA PHE A 86 -8.35 11.88 11.86
C PHE A 86 -9.23 10.69 12.26
N MET A 87 -8.61 9.51 12.47
CA MET A 87 -9.26 8.27 12.91
C MET A 87 -9.34 8.11 14.43
N ASN A 88 -8.66 8.97 15.20
CA ASN A 88 -8.38 8.74 16.62
C ASN A 88 -7.72 7.37 16.90
N TRP A 89 -6.82 6.93 16.03
CA TRP A 89 -6.10 5.67 16.14
C TRP A 89 -4.64 5.91 16.51
N LYS A 90 -4.15 5.23 17.55
CA LYS A 90 -2.82 5.48 18.14
C LYS A 90 -1.77 4.42 17.77
N LYS A 91 -2.19 3.35 17.10
CA LYS A 91 -1.32 2.24 16.68
C LYS A 91 -1.01 2.33 15.18
N GLY A 92 -0.41 1.29 14.61
CA GLY A 92 0.03 1.31 13.22
C GLY A 92 -1.09 1.49 12.20
N ILE A 93 -0.76 2.16 11.09
CA ILE A 93 -1.62 2.29 9.92
C ILE A 93 -0.82 1.89 8.68
N LEU A 94 -1.46 1.14 7.77
CA LEU A 94 -1.00 0.86 6.44
C LEU A 94 -1.96 1.46 5.43
N THR A 95 -1.46 2.14 4.39
CA THR A 95 -2.26 2.52 3.23
C THR A 95 -1.88 1.70 2.00
N ASP A 96 -2.88 1.28 1.22
CA ASP A 96 -2.64 0.68 -0.09
C ASP A 96 -2.19 1.73 -1.12
N SER A 97 -1.81 1.29 -2.33
CA SER A 97 -1.39 2.19 -3.41
C SER A 97 -2.54 2.95 -4.08
N GLY A 98 -3.79 2.49 -3.92
CA GLY A 98 -4.94 2.91 -4.70
C GLY A 98 -5.05 2.22 -6.08
N GLY A 99 -4.04 1.48 -6.51
CA GLY A 99 -4.00 0.82 -7.82
C GLY A 99 -5.14 -0.17 -8.00
N PHE A 100 -5.30 -1.12 -7.10
CA PHE A 100 -6.35 -2.14 -7.19
C PHE A 100 -7.75 -1.55 -7.37
N GLN A 101 -8.10 -0.47 -6.66
CA GLN A 101 -9.41 0.18 -6.76
C GLN A 101 -9.61 0.85 -8.12
N VAL A 102 -8.58 1.44 -8.69
CA VAL A 102 -8.61 1.98 -10.05
C VAL A 102 -8.89 0.88 -11.06
N PHE A 103 -8.30 -0.30 -10.86
CA PHE A 103 -8.51 -1.45 -11.75
C PHE A 103 -9.84 -2.17 -11.53
N SER A 104 -10.36 -2.23 -10.31
CA SER A 104 -11.59 -2.96 -9.97
C SER A 104 -12.87 -2.14 -10.08
N LEU A 105 -12.82 -0.82 -9.87
CA LEU A 105 -13.99 0.06 -9.80
C LEU A 105 -14.25 0.90 -11.06
N SER A 106 -13.36 0.84 -12.06
CA SER A 106 -13.50 1.63 -13.28
C SER A 106 -13.53 0.74 -14.53
N ASP A 107 -14.69 0.67 -15.18
CA ASP A 107 -14.87 -0.03 -16.46
C ASP A 107 -14.17 0.68 -17.63
N MET A 108 -13.97 2.00 -17.51
CA MET A 108 -13.29 2.83 -18.51
C MET A 108 -11.97 3.37 -17.96
N ARG A 109 -10.91 2.58 -18.10
CA ARG A 109 -9.55 2.96 -17.75
C ARG A 109 -8.62 2.88 -18.95
N ARG A 110 -7.65 3.78 -19.00
CA ARG A 110 -6.56 3.76 -19.96
C ARG A 110 -5.24 3.79 -19.20
N ILE A 111 -4.47 2.71 -19.34
CA ILE A 111 -3.19 2.54 -18.71
C ILE A 111 -2.11 3.03 -19.66
N GLU A 112 -1.26 3.93 -19.20
CA GLU A 112 -0.14 4.52 -19.93
C GLU A 112 1.14 4.40 -19.09
N GLU A 113 2.27 4.74 -19.66
CA GLU A 113 3.54 4.74 -18.92
C GLU A 113 3.54 5.79 -17.78
N GLU A 114 2.89 6.90 -18.00
CA GLU A 114 2.77 8.00 -17.06
C GLU A 114 1.89 7.68 -15.87
N GLY A 115 0.86 6.83 -16.05
CA GLY A 115 -0.13 6.47 -15.03
C GLY A 115 -1.42 5.96 -15.65
N VAL A 116 -2.52 6.11 -14.93
CA VAL A 116 -3.84 5.58 -15.31
C VAL A 116 -4.88 6.69 -15.38
N HIS A 117 -5.51 6.84 -16.52
CA HIS A 117 -6.72 7.64 -16.70
C HIS A 117 -7.95 6.79 -16.40
N PHE A 118 -8.87 7.29 -15.63
CA PHE A 118 -10.09 6.58 -15.28
C PHE A 118 -11.23 7.54 -14.92
N ARG A 119 -12.41 6.99 -14.62
CA ARG A 119 -13.55 7.78 -14.16
C ARG A 119 -13.78 7.58 -12.66
N ASN A 120 -14.04 8.69 -11.99
CA ASN A 120 -14.47 8.70 -10.59
C ASN A 120 -15.81 7.96 -10.46
N HIS A 121 -15.84 6.90 -9.65
CA HIS A 121 -17.04 6.08 -9.45
C HIS A 121 -18.17 6.81 -8.71
N LEU A 122 -17.88 7.95 -8.03
CA LEU A 122 -18.87 8.74 -7.29
C LEU A 122 -19.64 9.72 -8.20
N ASN A 123 -18.95 10.34 -9.17
CA ASN A 123 -19.54 11.43 -9.97
C ASN A 123 -19.21 11.38 -11.46
N GLY A 124 -18.48 10.36 -11.93
CA GLY A 124 -18.13 10.17 -13.34
C GLY A 124 -17.07 11.11 -13.90
N SER A 125 -16.49 12.02 -13.11
CA SER A 125 -15.43 12.92 -13.55
C SER A 125 -14.18 12.17 -14.01
N LYS A 126 -13.44 12.75 -14.97
CA LYS A 126 -12.17 12.17 -15.41
C LYS A 126 -11.09 12.43 -14.36
N LEU A 127 -10.34 11.40 -14.04
CA LEU A 127 -9.24 11.43 -13.10
C LEU A 127 -7.99 10.81 -13.73
N PHE A 128 -6.85 11.19 -13.18
CA PHE A 128 -5.55 10.63 -13.51
C PHE A 128 -4.80 10.31 -12.23
N LEU A 129 -4.24 9.10 -12.14
CA LEU A 129 -3.41 8.66 -11.02
C LEU A 129 -2.08 8.16 -11.55
N SER A 130 -1.00 8.77 -11.09
CA SER A 130 0.37 8.34 -11.39
C SER A 130 1.05 7.83 -10.12
N PRO A 131 2.22 7.18 -10.23
CA PRO A 131 3.03 6.81 -9.07
C PRO A 131 3.30 8.00 -8.14
N GLU A 132 3.64 9.15 -8.70
CA GLU A 132 3.93 10.36 -7.92
C GLU A 132 2.70 10.87 -7.16
N ILE A 133 1.52 10.87 -7.81
CA ILE A 133 0.26 11.30 -7.17
C ILE A 133 -0.12 10.32 -6.06
N SER A 134 -0.03 9.01 -6.31
CA SER A 134 -0.30 7.99 -5.29
C SER A 134 0.59 8.18 -4.05
N ILE A 135 1.88 8.40 -4.25
CA ILE A 135 2.82 8.65 -3.15
C ILE A 135 2.55 9.99 -2.45
N ASP A 136 2.24 11.06 -3.18
CA ASP A 136 1.89 12.36 -2.57
C ASP A 136 0.65 12.24 -1.67
N VAL A 137 -0.38 11.54 -2.14
CA VAL A 137 -1.57 11.25 -1.35
C VAL A 137 -1.21 10.48 -0.09
N GLN A 138 -0.43 9.39 -0.19
CA GLN A 138 -0.04 8.57 0.96
C GLN A 138 0.88 9.33 1.94
N ASN A 139 1.76 10.21 1.44
CA ASN A 139 2.57 11.09 2.30
C ASN A 139 1.68 12.05 3.13
N LYS A 140 0.62 12.61 2.54
CA LYS A 140 -0.38 13.44 3.22
C LYS A 140 -1.22 12.64 4.21
N LEU A 141 -1.62 11.42 3.85
CA LEU A 141 -2.35 10.52 4.75
C LEU A 141 -1.52 10.13 5.98
N GLY A 142 -0.21 9.97 5.85
CA GLY A 142 0.71 9.80 6.97
C GLY A 142 0.66 8.43 7.66
N ALA A 143 0.34 7.37 6.92
CA ALA A 143 0.42 5.99 7.43
C ALA A 143 1.88 5.57 7.68
N ASP A 144 2.11 4.60 8.59
CA ASP A 144 3.45 4.05 8.87
C ASP A 144 4.00 3.25 7.69
N ILE A 145 3.13 2.50 7.02
CA ILE A 145 3.46 1.69 5.84
C ILE A 145 2.63 2.22 4.67
N ILE A 146 3.31 2.53 3.58
CA ILE A 146 2.71 2.96 2.33
C ILE A 146 3.13 2.02 1.20
N MET A 147 2.36 1.93 0.12
CA MET A 147 2.59 0.98 -0.96
C MET A 147 2.96 1.67 -2.27
N SER A 148 3.89 1.06 -3.02
CA SER A 148 4.21 1.50 -4.37
C SER A 148 2.98 1.35 -5.30
N PHE A 149 2.81 2.30 -6.22
CA PHE A 149 1.75 2.22 -7.22
C PHE A 149 2.06 1.11 -8.21
N ASP A 150 1.08 0.24 -8.49
CA ASP A 150 1.25 -0.96 -9.28
C ASP A 150 0.12 -1.15 -10.28
N GLU A 151 0.38 -1.88 -11.34
CA GLU A 151 -0.65 -2.45 -12.20
C GLU A 151 -0.94 -3.88 -11.74
N CYS A 152 -2.19 -4.14 -11.33
CA CYS A 152 -2.65 -5.45 -10.89
C CYS A 152 -3.37 -6.16 -12.06
N PRO A 153 -2.68 -6.95 -12.89
CA PRO A 153 -3.30 -7.66 -14.01
C PRO A 153 -4.15 -8.83 -13.50
N ASP A 154 -5.31 -9.02 -14.15
CA ASP A 154 -6.17 -10.17 -13.92
C ASP A 154 -5.49 -11.49 -14.33
N PHE A 155 -5.88 -12.60 -13.69
CA PHE A 155 -5.39 -13.96 -14.02
C PHE A 155 -5.70 -14.40 -15.46
N HIS A 156 -6.65 -13.78 -16.13
CA HIS A 156 -7.02 -14.07 -17.52
C HIS A 156 -6.12 -13.41 -18.56
N HIS A 157 -5.24 -12.49 -18.17
CA HIS A 157 -4.33 -11.83 -19.10
C HIS A 157 -3.26 -12.78 -19.61
N THR A 158 -2.84 -12.58 -20.87
CA THR A 158 -1.78 -13.37 -21.50
C THR A 158 -0.44 -13.15 -20.83
N HIS A 159 0.47 -14.13 -20.98
CA HIS A 159 1.83 -14.04 -20.45
C HIS A 159 2.56 -12.76 -20.93
N ASP A 160 2.44 -12.42 -22.23
CA ASP A 160 3.08 -11.21 -22.78
C ASP A 160 2.51 -9.92 -22.20
N TYR A 161 1.19 -9.85 -21.97
CA TYR A 161 0.59 -8.72 -21.31
C TYR A 161 1.14 -8.55 -19.88
N VAL A 162 1.12 -9.63 -19.10
CA VAL A 162 1.62 -9.63 -17.72
C VAL A 162 3.10 -9.28 -17.66
N LYS A 163 3.91 -9.77 -18.61
CA LYS A 163 5.33 -9.40 -18.72
C LYS A 163 5.52 -7.90 -18.90
N ASN A 164 4.73 -7.25 -19.77
CA ASN A 164 4.79 -5.80 -19.97
C ASN A 164 4.26 -5.04 -18.75
N SER A 165 3.24 -5.55 -18.09
CA SER A 165 2.64 -4.98 -16.88
C SER A 165 3.64 -4.96 -15.72
N ILE A 166 4.34 -6.06 -15.43
CA ILE A 166 5.34 -6.10 -14.36
C ILE A 166 6.52 -5.17 -14.64
N ALA A 167 6.96 -5.07 -15.90
CA ALA A 167 8.02 -4.13 -16.27
C ALA A 167 7.61 -2.67 -16.06
N ARG A 168 6.34 -2.33 -16.33
CA ARG A 168 5.76 -1.01 -16.02
C ARG A 168 5.69 -0.79 -14.52
N THR A 169 5.21 -1.78 -13.77
CA THR A 169 5.13 -1.72 -12.30
C THR A 169 6.51 -1.47 -11.67
N THR A 170 7.58 -2.11 -12.18
CA THR A 170 8.96 -1.84 -11.72
C THR A 170 9.34 -0.37 -11.94
N ARG A 171 9.10 0.18 -13.14
CA ARG A 171 9.39 1.60 -13.42
C ARG A 171 8.55 2.56 -12.58
N TRP A 172 7.29 2.21 -12.31
CA TRP A 172 6.42 2.96 -11.43
C TRP A 172 6.90 2.92 -9.97
N ALA A 173 7.41 1.78 -9.52
CA ALA A 173 8.02 1.63 -8.20
C ALA A 173 9.27 2.50 -8.04
N GLU A 174 10.15 2.56 -9.05
CA GLU A 174 11.31 3.48 -9.07
C GLU A 174 10.89 4.96 -8.99
N ARG A 175 9.83 5.34 -9.72
CA ARG A 175 9.27 6.69 -9.68
C ARG A 175 8.67 7.00 -8.30
N GLY A 176 7.98 6.04 -7.70
CA GLY A 176 7.43 6.14 -6.34
C GLY A 176 8.52 6.36 -5.29
N LEU A 177 9.62 5.60 -5.35
CA LEU A 177 10.78 5.80 -4.47
C LEU A 177 11.35 7.22 -4.56
N LYS A 178 11.46 7.77 -5.78
CA LYS A 178 11.96 9.15 -6.00
C LYS A 178 10.97 10.22 -5.50
N ALA A 179 9.68 9.92 -5.55
CA ALA A 179 8.62 10.83 -5.13
C ALA A 179 8.38 10.83 -3.62
N HIS A 180 8.82 9.79 -2.91
CA HIS A 180 8.60 9.64 -1.47
C HIS A 180 9.38 10.68 -0.66
N LYS A 181 8.67 11.49 0.15
CA LYS A 181 9.23 12.63 0.87
C LYS A 181 9.39 12.42 2.38
N SER A 182 8.86 11.32 2.91
CA SER A 182 8.78 11.09 4.37
C SER A 182 9.43 9.76 4.80
N PRO A 183 10.64 9.39 4.34
CA PRO A 183 11.23 8.08 4.60
C PRO A 183 11.58 7.86 6.09
N ASP A 184 11.69 8.93 6.87
CA ASP A 184 11.98 8.86 8.30
C ASP A 184 10.76 8.47 9.15
N THR A 185 9.54 8.62 8.61
CA THR A 185 8.27 8.37 9.32
C THR A 185 7.36 7.39 8.60
N GLN A 186 7.62 7.08 7.35
CA GLN A 186 6.83 6.18 6.53
C GLN A 186 7.73 5.22 5.76
N ALA A 187 7.41 3.94 5.77
CA ALA A 187 8.12 2.93 4.98
C ALA A 187 7.34 2.63 3.69
N LEU A 188 7.95 2.90 2.54
CA LEU A 188 7.39 2.55 1.25
C LEU A 188 7.69 1.09 0.92
N PHE A 189 6.66 0.24 0.82
CA PHE A 189 6.78 -1.17 0.44
C PHE A 189 6.58 -1.36 -1.06
N GLY A 190 7.38 -2.25 -1.65
CA GLY A 190 7.21 -2.68 -3.03
C GLY A 190 6.09 -3.72 -3.17
N ILE A 191 5.40 -3.76 -4.31
CA ILE A 191 4.36 -4.75 -4.59
C ILE A 191 4.84 -5.71 -5.68
N LEU A 192 4.72 -7.02 -5.40
CA LEU A 192 5.12 -8.10 -6.31
C LEU A 192 3.93 -8.54 -7.16
N GLN A 193 4.04 -8.38 -8.46
CA GLN A 193 3.04 -8.79 -9.44
C GLN A 193 3.52 -9.97 -10.31
N GLY A 194 2.73 -10.42 -11.26
CA GLY A 194 3.03 -11.53 -12.19
C GLY A 194 1.86 -12.48 -12.41
N ALA A 195 0.66 -12.12 -11.91
CA ALA A 195 -0.57 -12.90 -12.02
C ALA A 195 -0.36 -14.39 -11.64
N GLY A 196 -0.84 -15.33 -12.47
CA GLY A 196 -0.66 -16.76 -12.28
C GLY A 196 0.66 -17.34 -12.83
N TYR A 197 1.56 -16.51 -13.39
CA TYR A 197 2.77 -16.98 -14.05
C TYR A 197 3.96 -17.01 -13.10
N LYS A 198 4.37 -18.22 -12.70
CA LYS A 198 5.47 -18.43 -11.73
C LYS A 198 6.80 -17.80 -12.17
N ASP A 199 7.15 -17.93 -13.44
CA ASP A 199 8.36 -17.36 -14.02
C ASP A 199 8.37 -15.84 -13.95
N LEU A 200 7.24 -15.18 -14.26
CA LEU A 200 7.08 -13.73 -14.19
C LEU A 200 7.09 -13.24 -12.74
N ARG A 201 6.47 -13.96 -11.81
CA ARG A 201 6.54 -13.63 -10.38
C ARG A 201 7.95 -13.68 -9.83
N ILE A 202 8.73 -14.69 -10.24
CA ILE A 202 10.14 -14.82 -9.84
C ILE A 202 11.00 -13.72 -10.49
N ALA A 203 10.76 -13.38 -11.76
CA ALA A 203 11.48 -12.31 -12.44
C ALA A 203 11.19 -10.97 -11.76
N HIS A 204 9.92 -10.62 -11.58
CA HIS A 204 9.52 -9.37 -10.95
C HIS A 204 10.01 -9.27 -9.49
N ALA A 205 10.02 -10.38 -8.74
CA ALA A 205 10.60 -10.39 -7.39
C ALA A 205 12.07 -9.97 -7.38
N LYS A 206 12.87 -10.44 -8.36
CA LYS A 206 14.28 -10.04 -8.48
C LYS A 206 14.42 -8.55 -8.80
N ASP A 207 13.60 -8.03 -9.73
CA ASP A 207 13.61 -6.62 -10.09
C ASP A 207 13.23 -5.75 -8.88
N MET A 208 12.17 -6.10 -8.17
CA MET A 208 11.72 -5.35 -7.00
C MET A 208 12.72 -5.40 -5.84
N ILE A 209 13.37 -6.56 -5.59
CA ILE A 209 14.42 -6.70 -4.56
C ILE A 209 15.62 -5.80 -4.89
N SER A 210 15.95 -5.61 -6.18
CA SER A 210 17.06 -4.75 -6.58
C SER A 210 16.82 -3.25 -6.27
N LEU A 211 15.55 -2.86 -6.03
CA LEU A 211 15.18 -1.49 -5.63
C LEU A 211 15.29 -1.23 -4.12
N ASP A 212 15.60 -2.26 -3.34
CA ASP A 212 15.89 -2.19 -1.89
C ASP A 212 14.79 -1.53 -1.04
N PHE A 213 13.54 -1.93 -1.25
CA PHE A 213 12.44 -1.51 -0.41
C PHE A 213 12.55 -2.07 1.01
N PRO A 214 12.13 -1.33 2.06
CA PRO A 214 12.11 -1.81 3.43
C PRO A 214 11.16 -2.99 3.68
N GLY A 215 10.25 -3.26 2.75
CA GLY A 215 9.31 -4.37 2.80
C GLY A 215 8.61 -4.62 1.46
N TYR A 216 7.91 -5.76 1.38
CA TYR A 216 7.25 -6.20 0.15
C TYR A 216 5.87 -6.78 0.43
N SER A 217 4.93 -6.48 -0.47
CA SER A 217 3.60 -7.10 -0.56
C SER A 217 3.60 -8.13 -1.71
N ILE A 218 2.89 -9.26 -1.50
CA ILE A 218 2.85 -10.39 -2.44
C ILE A 218 1.41 -10.67 -2.86
#